data_fa811176e926e51a43b25b242e50fca7
#
_entry.id   fa811176e926e51a43b25b242e50fca7
#
_cell.length_a   1.000
_cell.length_b   1.000
_cell.length_c   1.000
_cell.angle_alpha   90.00
_cell.angle_beta   90.00
_cell.angle_gamma   90.00
#
_symmetry.space_group_name_H-M   'P 1'
#
loop_
_entity.id
_entity.type
_entity.pdbx_description
1 polymer ?
#
loop_
_entity_poly.entity_id
_entity_poly.type
_entity_poly.pdbx_seq_one_letter_code
_entity_poly.pdbx_strand_id
1 'polypeptide(L)'
;MVIVDLSNNELKLLRALKKSSLSPGEASLESGLGDKEVMSAASWLRSKGLVEIIEDSKTLFSTNDEGKKYAEQGLPERRAAEWLNQSGEAQINELPLDDDEKKVVIGWLKRKKFAELEKTDDGLKLIPTGNLDETPDEPLLVLLDRKPLTEEEMDKEGLSLLKGRQLLKNNDEISRTFSLTDEGKQFNLDDIGDDLVGEVTPEMLQAGTWKEKQFQRYSTDTNVEPIDYATLHPLTRFTEEIRSIFLQMGFTEIEGDYVESAFWNMDVLFIPQDHPARELQDTFYLSEPASFMINDKELLDVVSNIHENGGDTGSAGWGSTWSRETAQQALLRTHTTVGTIRYLSDNPDPPVRVFSVGRVFRREALDSTHLPEFTQVEGIIVEPNANFGMLIGVLKEFYRRMGFDDVRVRPAYFPYTEPSLEVEVRFGDRWLELGGAGIFRPEVTAPFGIECPVLAWGLGLERLAMLHLGIKDIRMLYQSDLQWLKETV
;
A
#
# COMPACT_ATOMS: atom_id res chain seq x y z
N MET A 1 -29.58 45.69 10.21
CA MET A 1 -28.43 44.80 9.94
C MET A 1 -28.32 44.74 8.39
N VAL A 2 -27.27 45.26 7.81
CA VAL A 2 -27.04 45.22 6.37
C VAL A 2 -26.11 43.98 6.11
N ILE A 3 -26.59 43.06 5.27
CA ILE A 3 -25.83 41.84 4.93
C ILE A 3 -25.28 42.07 3.51
N VAL A 4 -23.98 41.91 3.36
CA VAL A 4 -23.25 42.08 2.08
C VAL A 4 -22.80 40.71 1.59
N ASP A 5 -23.03 40.43 0.32
CA ASP A 5 -22.65 39.15 -0.29
C ASP A 5 -21.18 39.12 -0.77
N LEU A 6 -20.30 39.67 0.03
CA LEU A 6 -18.85 39.68 -0.17
C LEU A 6 -18.16 39.41 1.16
N SER A 7 -17.02 38.71 1.09
CA SER A 7 -16.08 38.61 2.22
C SER A 7 -15.12 39.82 2.24
N ASN A 8 -14.43 40.02 3.32
CA ASN A 8 -13.43 41.10 3.43
C ASN A 8 -12.32 40.98 2.37
N ASN A 9 -11.87 39.77 2.07
CA ASN A 9 -10.84 39.56 1.06
C ASN A 9 -11.38 39.82 -0.36
N GLU A 10 -12.61 39.39 -0.67
CA GLU A 10 -13.27 39.73 -1.93
C GLU A 10 -13.48 41.22 -2.11
N LEU A 11 -13.87 41.92 -1.04
CA LEU A 11 -14.08 43.38 -1.07
C LEU A 11 -12.76 44.11 -1.33
N LYS A 12 -11.64 43.72 -0.65
CA LYS A 12 -10.33 44.30 -0.85
C LYS A 12 -9.82 44.10 -2.27
N LEU A 13 -9.96 42.88 -2.81
CA LEU A 13 -9.56 42.55 -4.16
C LEU A 13 -10.43 43.30 -5.21
N LEU A 14 -11.73 43.32 -5.00
CA LEU A 14 -12.66 44.03 -5.92
C LEU A 14 -12.34 45.54 -5.99
N ARG A 15 -12.01 46.15 -4.84
CA ARG A 15 -11.56 47.56 -4.81
C ARG A 15 -10.25 47.80 -5.56
N ALA A 16 -9.29 46.89 -5.41
CA ALA A 16 -8.03 46.96 -6.15
C ALA A 16 -8.28 46.87 -7.66
N LEU A 17 -9.15 45.94 -8.10
CA LEU A 17 -9.47 45.74 -9.52
C LEU A 17 -10.31 46.87 -10.15
N LYS A 18 -10.95 47.74 -9.36
CA LYS A 18 -11.64 48.94 -9.90
C LYS A 18 -10.69 49.91 -10.59
N LYS A 19 -9.40 49.88 -10.26
CA LYS A 19 -8.40 50.76 -10.84
C LYS A 19 -7.87 50.24 -12.19
N SER A 20 -7.59 48.95 -12.30
CA SER A 20 -7.03 48.30 -13.49
C SER A 20 -7.13 46.76 -13.37
N SER A 21 -6.93 46.06 -14.48
CA SER A 21 -6.67 44.62 -14.47
C SER A 21 -5.28 44.38 -13.88
N LEU A 22 -5.16 43.35 -13.05
CA LEU A 22 -3.96 43.07 -12.25
C LEU A 22 -3.52 41.59 -12.40
N SER A 23 -2.20 41.37 -12.41
CA SER A 23 -1.64 40.05 -12.20
C SER A 23 -1.78 39.63 -10.72
N PRO A 24 -1.61 38.35 -10.35
CA PRO A 24 -1.69 37.91 -8.96
C PRO A 24 -0.76 38.67 -8.00
N GLY A 25 0.49 38.92 -8.44
CA GLY A 25 1.46 39.69 -7.64
C GLY A 25 1.06 41.16 -7.46
N GLU A 26 0.59 41.83 -8.51
CA GLU A 26 0.10 43.20 -8.42
C GLU A 26 -1.17 43.29 -7.57
N ALA A 27 -2.07 42.31 -7.70
CA ALA A 27 -3.29 42.22 -6.88
C ALA A 27 -2.96 42.01 -5.39
N SER A 28 -1.94 41.25 -5.07
CA SER A 28 -1.43 41.06 -3.70
C SER A 28 -0.94 42.39 -3.11
N LEU A 29 -0.15 43.13 -3.86
CA LEU A 29 0.37 44.44 -3.43
C LEU A 29 -0.72 45.51 -3.24
N GLU A 30 -1.64 45.61 -4.22
CA GLU A 30 -2.72 46.64 -4.22
C GLU A 30 -3.82 46.35 -3.18
N SER A 31 -4.14 45.09 -2.93
CA SER A 31 -5.17 44.70 -1.97
C SER A 31 -4.65 44.50 -0.56
N GLY A 32 -3.32 44.34 -0.37
CA GLY A 32 -2.69 43.96 0.91
C GLY A 32 -3.01 42.55 1.38
N LEU A 33 -3.39 41.65 0.44
CA LEU A 33 -3.68 40.24 0.70
C LEU A 33 -2.47 39.37 0.33
N GLY A 34 -2.32 38.24 0.98
CA GLY A 34 -1.36 37.23 0.56
C GLY A 34 -1.77 36.52 -0.74
N ASP A 35 -0.80 35.94 -1.47
CA ASP A 35 -1.05 35.32 -2.79
C ASP A 35 -2.16 34.28 -2.77
N LYS A 36 -2.23 33.43 -1.72
CA LYS A 36 -3.31 32.43 -1.56
C LYS A 36 -4.67 33.08 -1.34
N GLU A 37 -4.71 34.16 -0.61
CA GLU A 37 -5.95 34.90 -0.32
C GLU A 37 -6.47 35.61 -1.57
N VAL A 38 -5.57 36.19 -2.39
CA VAL A 38 -5.89 36.79 -3.68
C VAL A 38 -6.50 35.76 -4.62
N MET A 39 -5.87 34.58 -4.75
CA MET A 39 -6.39 33.51 -5.60
C MET A 39 -7.76 33.00 -5.16
N SER A 40 -7.94 32.85 -3.86
CA SER A 40 -9.24 32.45 -3.28
C SER A 40 -10.31 33.50 -3.51
N ALA A 41 -10.02 34.76 -3.23
CA ALA A 41 -10.95 35.87 -3.45
C ALA A 41 -11.32 36.05 -4.93
N ALA A 42 -10.33 35.93 -5.84
CA ALA A 42 -10.57 35.98 -7.29
C ALA A 42 -11.48 34.85 -7.78
N SER A 43 -11.28 33.63 -7.26
CA SER A 43 -12.11 32.48 -7.60
C SER A 43 -13.57 32.68 -7.15
N TRP A 44 -13.79 33.18 -5.94
CA TRP A 44 -15.10 33.48 -5.42
C TRP A 44 -15.79 34.64 -6.18
N LEU A 45 -15.05 35.71 -6.46
CA LEU A 45 -15.57 36.82 -7.29
C LEU A 45 -15.92 36.37 -8.72
N ARG A 46 -15.15 35.42 -9.29
CA ARG A 46 -15.47 34.78 -10.57
C ARG A 46 -16.78 34.00 -10.49
N SER A 47 -16.98 33.21 -9.44
CA SER A 47 -18.23 32.44 -9.25
C SER A 47 -19.46 33.34 -9.08
N LYS A 48 -19.25 34.57 -8.60
CA LYS A 48 -20.29 35.62 -8.47
C LYS A 48 -20.47 36.48 -9.74
N GLY A 49 -19.71 36.16 -10.80
CA GLY A 49 -19.79 36.89 -12.07
C GLY A 49 -19.15 38.29 -12.05
N LEU A 50 -18.40 38.66 -10.99
CA LEU A 50 -17.85 40.02 -10.85
C LEU A 50 -16.43 40.15 -11.40
N VAL A 51 -15.67 39.07 -11.49
CA VAL A 51 -14.29 39.03 -11.98
C VAL A 51 -14.13 37.92 -13.01
N GLU A 52 -13.30 38.16 -13.99
CA GLU A 52 -12.83 37.19 -14.96
C GLU A 52 -11.35 36.89 -14.69
N ILE A 53 -10.98 35.61 -14.75
CA ILE A 53 -9.58 35.14 -14.61
C ILE A 53 -9.15 34.70 -16.01
N ILE A 54 -8.26 35.46 -16.60
CA ILE A 54 -7.69 35.18 -17.92
C ILE A 54 -6.40 34.40 -17.67
N GLU A 55 -6.33 33.17 -18.14
CA GLU A 55 -5.15 32.33 -18.07
C GLU A 55 -4.48 32.24 -19.43
N ASP A 56 -3.21 32.61 -19.51
CA ASP A 56 -2.36 32.42 -20.67
C ASP A 56 -1.28 31.42 -20.32
N SER A 57 -1.25 30.30 -21.04
CA SER A 57 -0.27 29.21 -20.79
C SER A 57 0.76 29.20 -21.90
N LYS A 58 2.04 29.27 -21.53
CA LYS A 58 3.17 29.15 -22.43
C LYS A 58 3.99 27.94 -22.07
N THR A 59 4.18 27.04 -23.01
CA THR A 59 5.09 25.91 -22.84
C THR A 59 6.50 26.38 -23.12
N LEU A 60 7.34 26.34 -22.09
CA LEU A 60 8.76 26.64 -22.16
C LEU A 60 9.56 25.35 -22.28
N PHE A 61 10.47 25.31 -23.23
CA PHE A 61 11.42 24.24 -23.42
C PHE A 61 12.78 24.61 -22.86
N SER A 62 13.46 23.67 -22.21
CA SER A 62 14.84 23.80 -21.72
C SER A 62 15.55 22.46 -21.86
N THR A 63 16.85 22.43 -21.71
CA THR A 63 17.66 21.20 -21.73
C THR A 63 17.36 20.32 -20.50
N ASN A 64 17.34 19.00 -20.68
CA ASN A 64 17.46 18.04 -19.59
C ASN A 64 18.94 17.82 -19.23
N ASP A 65 19.25 16.89 -18.31
CA ASP A 65 20.62 16.71 -17.83
C ASP A 65 21.57 16.19 -18.94
N GLU A 66 21.08 15.34 -19.85
CA GLU A 66 21.83 14.88 -21.02
C GLU A 66 22.00 16.00 -22.05
N GLY A 67 20.95 16.79 -22.28
CA GLY A 67 21.02 17.97 -23.13
C GLY A 67 22.04 19.01 -22.64
N LYS A 68 22.16 19.23 -21.33
CA LYS A 68 23.20 20.09 -20.74
C LYS A 68 24.60 19.58 -21.03
N LYS A 69 24.82 18.26 -20.79
CA LYS A 69 26.11 17.63 -21.12
C LYS A 69 26.50 17.89 -22.57
N TYR A 70 25.56 17.74 -23.52
CA TYR A 70 25.83 17.93 -24.93
C TYR A 70 25.86 19.41 -25.37
N ALA A 71 25.22 20.30 -24.65
CA ALA A 71 25.39 21.74 -24.90
C ALA A 71 26.82 22.23 -24.55
N GLU A 72 27.44 21.64 -23.51
CA GLU A 72 28.80 21.98 -23.09
C GLU A 72 29.89 21.26 -23.91
N GLN A 73 29.68 19.96 -24.21
CA GLN A 73 30.70 19.09 -24.80
C GLN A 73 30.55 18.92 -26.33
N GLY A 74 29.45 19.38 -26.92
CA GLY A 74 29.05 19.07 -28.28
C GLY A 74 28.31 17.74 -28.41
N LEU A 75 27.45 17.64 -29.42
CA LEU A 75 26.69 16.43 -29.71
C LEU A 75 27.64 15.26 -30.06
N PRO A 76 27.33 14.03 -29.64
CA PRO A 76 28.20 12.85 -29.90
C PRO A 76 28.55 12.67 -31.38
N GLU A 77 27.59 12.87 -32.31
CA GLU A 77 27.85 12.77 -33.74
C GLU A 77 28.74 13.89 -34.27
N ARG A 78 28.71 15.08 -33.68
CA ARG A 78 29.63 16.17 -34.01
C ARG A 78 31.05 15.78 -33.62
N ARG A 79 31.25 15.37 -32.36
CA ARG A 79 32.55 14.91 -31.85
C ARG A 79 33.11 13.71 -32.65
N ALA A 80 32.21 12.74 -33.01
CA ALA A 80 32.58 11.62 -33.85
C ALA A 80 32.99 12.04 -35.27
N ALA A 81 32.23 12.96 -35.89
CA ALA A 81 32.54 13.45 -37.24
C ALA A 81 33.86 14.22 -37.29
N GLU A 82 34.14 15.08 -36.32
CA GLU A 82 35.39 15.82 -36.19
C GLU A 82 36.58 14.86 -36.03
N TRP A 83 36.42 13.86 -35.18
CA TRP A 83 37.46 12.82 -34.98
C TRP A 83 37.69 11.99 -36.24
N LEU A 84 36.61 11.51 -36.90
CA LEU A 84 36.71 10.74 -38.15
C LEU A 84 37.38 11.53 -39.27
N ASN A 85 37.12 12.82 -39.40
CA ASN A 85 37.78 13.66 -40.42
C ASN A 85 39.30 13.81 -40.19
N GLN A 86 39.76 13.67 -38.95
CA GLN A 86 41.17 13.69 -38.60
C GLN A 86 41.86 12.31 -38.71
N SER A 87 41.13 11.26 -38.30
CA SER A 87 41.67 9.91 -38.15
C SER A 87 41.44 9.04 -39.38
N GLY A 88 40.50 9.44 -40.26
CA GLY A 88 40.10 8.64 -41.44
C GLY A 88 39.01 7.62 -41.14
N GLU A 89 38.94 6.59 -41.93
CA GLU A 89 37.98 5.49 -41.78
C GLU A 89 38.26 4.72 -40.49
N ALA A 90 37.23 4.39 -39.70
CA ALA A 90 37.37 3.71 -38.42
C ALA A 90 36.20 2.79 -38.11
N GLN A 91 36.38 1.86 -37.18
CA GLN A 91 35.27 1.08 -36.60
C GLN A 91 34.59 1.84 -35.47
N ILE A 92 33.32 1.52 -35.20
CA ILE A 92 32.54 2.19 -34.18
C ILE A 92 33.18 2.15 -32.77
N ASN A 93 33.88 1.04 -32.47
CA ASN A 93 34.55 0.85 -31.19
C ASN A 93 35.73 1.80 -30.96
N GLU A 94 36.31 2.34 -32.06
CA GLU A 94 37.46 3.24 -32.05
C GLU A 94 37.05 4.71 -31.79
N LEU A 95 35.78 5.02 -31.91
CA LEU A 95 35.28 6.38 -31.61
C LEU A 95 35.56 6.79 -30.16
N PRO A 96 36.01 8.02 -29.91
CA PRO A 96 36.25 8.55 -28.58
C PRO A 96 34.95 8.99 -27.87
N LEU A 97 34.01 8.07 -27.75
CA LEU A 97 32.68 8.23 -27.17
C LEU A 97 32.45 7.15 -26.13
N ASP A 98 31.58 7.40 -25.19
CA ASP A 98 31.17 6.40 -24.22
C ASP A 98 30.25 5.33 -24.87
N ASP A 99 30.02 4.22 -24.18
CA ASP A 99 29.29 3.08 -24.74
C ASP A 99 27.83 3.39 -25.06
N ASP A 100 27.21 4.31 -24.33
CA ASP A 100 25.81 4.73 -24.56
C ASP A 100 25.74 5.72 -25.74
N GLU A 101 26.70 6.61 -25.86
CA GLU A 101 26.84 7.51 -27.01
C GLU A 101 27.08 6.71 -28.32
N LYS A 102 27.90 5.65 -28.27
CA LYS A 102 28.15 4.75 -29.43
C LYS A 102 26.90 4.08 -29.96
N LYS A 103 25.93 3.75 -29.09
CA LYS A 103 24.68 3.11 -29.52
C LYS A 103 23.80 4.03 -30.36
N VAL A 104 23.79 5.31 -30.05
CA VAL A 104 22.92 6.29 -30.71
C VAL A 104 23.60 7.06 -31.85
N VAL A 105 24.91 7.21 -31.81
CA VAL A 105 25.67 8.05 -32.75
C VAL A 105 25.54 7.59 -34.20
N ILE A 106 25.47 6.29 -34.49
CA ILE A 106 25.39 5.71 -35.83
C ILE A 106 24.24 6.30 -36.62
N GLY A 107 23.05 6.30 -36.03
CA GLY A 107 21.84 6.81 -36.66
C GLY A 107 21.94 8.30 -36.99
N TRP A 108 22.58 9.07 -36.13
CA TRP A 108 22.74 10.51 -36.28
C TRP A 108 23.83 10.89 -37.25
N LEU A 109 24.99 10.17 -37.29
CA LEU A 109 26.02 10.35 -38.31
C LEU A 109 25.46 10.19 -39.71
N LYS A 110 24.65 9.14 -39.94
CA LYS A 110 23.99 8.91 -41.23
C LYS A 110 22.94 9.98 -41.53
N ARG A 111 22.08 10.34 -40.57
CA ARG A 111 21.03 11.33 -40.75
C ARG A 111 21.56 12.72 -41.10
N LYS A 112 22.64 13.14 -40.44
CA LYS A 112 23.31 14.42 -40.67
C LYS A 112 24.33 14.36 -41.82
N LYS A 113 24.49 13.20 -42.46
CA LYS A 113 25.45 12.96 -43.56
C LYS A 113 26.89 13.27 -43.17
N PHE A 114 27.27 13.01 -41.94
CA PHE A 114 28.63 13.20 -41.45
C PHE A 114 29.54 11.99 -41.78
N ALA A 115 28.97 10.78 -41.88
CA ALA A 115 29.67 9.57 -42.27
C ALA A 115 28.77 8.62 -43.07
N GLU A 116 29.35 7.84 -43.96
CA GLU A 116 28.75 6.71 -44.62
C GLU A 116 29.08 5.42 -43.84
N LEU A 117 28.16 4.43 -43.91
CA LEU A 117 28.23 3.19 -43.17
C LEU A 117 28.46 2.02 -44.12
N GLU A 118 29.55 1.30 -43.97
CA GLU A 118 29.86 0.10 -44.73
C GLU A 118 29.90 -1.12 -43.80
N LYS A 119 29.21 -2.19 -44.20
CA LYS A 119 29.28 -3.46 -43.46
C LYS A 119 30.47 -4.24 -43.97
N THR A 120 31.40 -4.57 -43.08
CA THR A 120 32.55 -5.42 -43.32
C THR A 120 32.45 -6.72 -42.50
N ASP A 121 33.25 -7.72 -42.83
CA ASP A 121 33.27 -9.01 -42.09
C ASP A 121 33.67 -8.81 -40.61
N ASP A 122 34.44 -7.76 -40.30
CA ASP A 122 34.92 -7.40 -38.96
C ASP A 122 34.00 -6.43 -38.19
N GLY A 123 32.84 -6.04 -38.78
CA GLY A 123 31.88 -5.13 -38.13
C GLY A 123 31.41 -3.97 -39.00
N LEU A 124 30.96 -2.88 -38.38
CA LEU A 124 30.45 -1.69 -39.05
C LEU A 124 31.56 -0.64 -39.14
N LYS A 125 31.96 -0.32 -40.38
CA LYS A 125 32.96 0.70 -40.71
C LYS A 125 32.31 2.04 -41.00
N LEU A 126 32.87 3.11 -40.47
CA LEU A 126 32.44 4.49 -40.64
C LEU A 126 33.42 5.19 -41.61
N ILE A 127 32.91 5.77 -42.68
CA ILE A 127 33.68 6.49 -43.69
C ILE A 127 33.28 7.95 -43.63
N PRO A 128 34.20 8.88 -43.25
CA PRO A 128 33.86 10.30 -43.17
C PRO A 128 33.50 10.87 -44.54
N THR A 129 32.44 11.67 -44.59
CA THR A 129 32.05 12.36 -45.84
C THR A 129 32.81 13.67 -46.07
N GLY A 130 33.55 14.15 -45.06
CA GLY A 130 34.14 15.48 -45.04
C GLY A 130 33.17 16.59 -44.73
N ASN A 131 31.88 16.28 -44.55
CA ASN A 131 30.86 17.28 -44.16
C ASN A 131 30.95 17.56 -42.65
N LEU A 132 31.12 18.82 -42.28
CA LEU A 132 31.12 19.34 -40.93
C LEU A 132 30.20 20.57 -40.84
N ASP A 133 29.21 20.70 -41.73
CA ASP A 133 28.25 21.81 -41.66
C ASP A 133 27.53 21.82 -40.31
N GLU A 134 27.36 22.99 -39.72
CA GLU A 134 26.60 23.17 -38.49
C GLU A 134 25.14 22.85 -38.73
N THR A 135 24.57 22.01 -37.88
CA THR A 135 23.14 21.63 -37.98
C THR A 135 22.29 22.45 -37.03
N PRO A 136 20.99 22.74 -37.36
CA PRO A 136 20.16 23.66 -36.60
C PRO A 136 19.94 23.28 -35.13
N ASP A 137 20.08 22.01 -34.77
CA ASP A 137 19.96 21.53 -33.39
C ASP A 137 21.15 21.93 -32.51
N GLU A 138 22.33 22.15 -33.06
CA GLU A 138 23.54 22.50 -32.29
C GLU A 138 23.47 23.87 -31.64
N PRO A 139 23.26 24.98 -32.39
CA PRO A 139 23.10 26.29 -31.78
C PRO A 139 21.84 26.43 -30.92
N LEU A 140 20.75 25.71 -31.32
CA LEU A 140 19.53 25.72 -30.54
C LEU A 140 19.72 25.04 -29.18
N LEU A 141 20.44 23.95 -29.10
CA LEU A 141 20.74 23.25 -27.85
C LEU A 141 21.53 24.16 -26.88
N VAL A 142 22.54 24.85 -27.37
CA VAL A 142 23.32 25.81 -26.57
C VAL A 142 22.45 26.98 -26.10
N LEU A 143 21.53 27.44 -26.92
CA LEU A 143 20.61 28.53 -26.56
C LEU A 143 19.63 28.11 -25.48
N LEU A 144 19.04 26.89 -25.59
CA LEU A 144 18.11 26.31 -24.62
C LEU A 144 18.74 25.97 -23.27
N ASP A 145 20.03 25.75 -23.24
CA ASP A 145 20.78 25.58 -21.98
C ASP A 145 20.92 26.91 -21.22
N ARG A 146 21.03 28.01 -21.94
CA ARG A 146 21.18 29.36 -21.35
C ARG A 146 19.87 29.96 -20.87
N LYS A 147 18.78 29.74 -21.61
CA LYS A 147 17.43 30.26 -21.27
C LYS A 147 16.35 29.37 -21.83
N PRO A 148 15.24 29.16 -21.09
CA PRO A 148 14.05 28.53 -21.65
C PRO A 148 13.47 29.37 -22.80
N LEU A 149 12.92 28.69 -23.82
CA LEU A 149 12.28 29.32 -24.99
C LEU A 149 10.91 28.71 -25.24
N THR A 150 10.01 29.49 -25.83
CA THR A 150 8.75 29.00 -26.37
C THR A 150 8.94 28.34 -27.74
N GLU A 151 7.99 27.53 -28.19
CA GLU A 151 8.06 26.87 -29.50
C GLU A 151 8.14 27.87 -30.66
N GLU A 152 7.53 29.05 -30.51
CA GLU A 152 7.52 30.13 -31.52
C GLU A 152 8.88 30.84 -31.66
N GLU A 153 9.69 30.83 -30.62
CA GLU A 153 11.04 31.45 -30.59
C GLU A 153 12.14 30.53 -31.15
N MET A 154 11.79 29.29 -31.48
CA MET A 154 12.76 28.27 -31.90
C MET A 154 12.68 27.94 -33.37
N ASP A 155 13.82 27.57 -33.94
CA ASP A 155 13.85 26.96 -35.27
C ASP A 155 13.16 25.61 -35.28
N LYS A 156 12.21 25.40 -36.20
CA LYS A 156 11.37 24.20 -36.26
C LYS A 156 12.17 22.94 -36.58
N GLU A 157 13.19 23.04 -37.40
CA GLU A 157 14.03 21.89 -37.79
C GLU A 157 14.91 21.47 -36.61
N GLY A 158 15.60 22.41 -35.97
CA GLY A 158 16.39 22.18 -34.75
C GLY A 158 15.56 21.60 -33.62
N LEU A 159 14.36 22.16 -33.37
CA LEU A 159 13.46 21.64 -32.36
C LEU A 159 13.02 20.20 -32.64
N SER A 160 12.70 19.87 -33.89
CA SER A 160 12.34 18.50 -34.29
C SER A 160 13.47 17.50 -34.05
N LEU A 161 14.72 17.92 -34.33
CA LEU A 161 15.90 17.09 -34.08
C LEU A 161 16.12 16.84 -32.59
N LEU A 162 16.02 17.89 -31.77
CA LEU A 162 16.19 17.79 -30.31
C LEU A 162 15.06 17.00 -29.63
N LYS A 163 13.81 17.19 -30.03
CA LYS A 163 12.67 16.38 -29.56
C LYS A 163 12.85 14.90 -29.92
N GLY A 164 13.33 14.61 -31.13
CA GLY A 164 13.63 13.23 -31.59
C GLY A 164 14.73 12.52 -30.77
N ARG A 165 15.57 13.28 -30.05
CA ARG A 165 16.62 12.78 -29.16
C ARG A 165 16.24 12.77 -27.69
N GLN A 166 15.09 13.32 -27.33
CA GLN A 166 14.63 13.46 -25.96
C GLN A 166 15.59 14.29 -25.07
N LEU A 167 16.29 15.29 -25.62
CA LEU A 167 17.24 16.15 -24.91
C LEU A 167 16.56 17.32 -24.21
N LEU A 168 15.25 17.48 -24.39
CA LEU A 168 14.48 18.60 -23.88
C LEU A 168 13.53 18.18 -22.78
N LYS A 169 13.30 19.07 -21.84
CA LYS A 169 12.18 19.08 -20.90
C LYS A 169 11.31 20.28 -21.18
N ASN A 170 10.01 20.14 -21.00
CA ASN A 170 9.04 21.20 -21.09
C ASN A 170 8.47 21.53 -19.72
N ASN A 171 8.17 22.81 -19.51
CA ASN A 171 7.47 23.30 -18.33
C ASN A 171 6.42 24.31 -18.78
N ASP A 172 5.16 24.13 -18.34
CA ASP A 172 4.09 25.06 -18.66
C ASP A 172 4.11 26.20 -17.63
N GLU A 173 4.34 27.43 -18.12
CA GLU A 173 4.22 28.63 -17.31
C GLU A 173 2.82 29.23 -17.54
N ILE A 174 2.02 29.25 -16.47
CA ILE A 174 0.67 29.81 -16.50
C ILE A 174 0.72 31.19 -15.91
N SER A 175 0.50 32.20 -16.76
CA SER A 175 0.27 33.57 -16.32
C SER A 175 -1.23 33.83 -16.15
N ARG A 176 -1.59 34.53 -15.08
CA ARG A 176 -2.98 34.87 -14.77
C ARG A 176 -3.14 36.37 -14.69
N THR A 177 -4.28 36.83 -15.20
CA THR A 177 -4.67 38.24 -15.08
C THR A 177 -6.11 38.30 -14.59
N PHE A 178 -6.36 39.08 -13.57
CA PHE A 178 -7.70 39.32 -13.05
C PHE A 178 -8.25 40.60 -13.65
N SER A 179 -9.49 40.57 -14.17
CA SER A 179 -10.17 41.72 -14.70
C SER A 179 -11.63 41.77 -14.25
N LEU A 180 -12.21 42.97 -14.15
CA LEU A 180 -13.61 43.09 -13.82
C LEU A 180 -14.48 42.74 -15.04
N THR A 181 -15.53 41.96 -14.83
CA THR A 181 -16.64 41.82 -15.78
C THR A 181 -17.42 43.15 -15.88
N ASP A 182 -18.36 43.23 -16.82
CA ASP A 182 -19.23 44.40 -16.90
C ASP A 182 -20.12 44.58 -15.68
N GLU A 183 -20.56 43.45 -15.06
CA GLU A 183 -21.27 43.45 -13.79
C GLU A 183 -20.36 43.91 -12.66
N GLY A 184 -19.10 43.42 -12.61
CA GLY A 184 -18.10 43.86 -11.65
C GLY A 184 -17.77 45.35 -11.74
N LYS A 185 -17.72 45.94 -12.96
CA LYS A 185 -17.51 47.38 -13.13
C LYS A 185 -18.69 48.21 -12.60
N GLN A 186 -19.93 47.71 -12.76
CA GLN A 186 -21.15 48.37 -12.30
C GLN A 186 -21.45 48.14 -10.82
N PHE A 187 -20.81 47.18 -10.20
CA PHE A 187 -21.03 46.83 -8.79
C PHE A 187 -20.71 48.02 -7.88
N ASN A 188 -21.71 48.51 -7.12
CA ASN A 188 -21.54 49.66 -6.24
C ASN A 188 -20.84 49.28 -4.94
N LEU A 189 -19.71 49.91 -4.67
CA LEU A 189 -18.90 49.71 -3.46
C LEU A 189 -19.05 50.85 -2.43
N ASP A 190 -19.73 51.96 -2.81
CA ASP A 190 -19.78 53.19 -2.02
C ASP A 190 -20.52 53.02 -0.68
N ASP A 191 -21.51 52.14 -0.65
CA ASP A 191 -22.32 51.84 0.54
C ASP A 191 -21.76 50.72 1.43
N ILE A 192 -20.60 50.15 1.03
CA ILE A 192 -19.99 49.02 1.74
C ILE A 192 -18.79 49.50 2.53
N GLY A 193 -18.82 49.34 3.86
CA GLY A 193 -17.72 49.66 4.75
C GLY A 193 -16.43 48.90 4.46
N ASP A 194 -15.35 49.38 5.02
CA ASP A 194 -14.01 48.79 4.80
C ASP A 194 -13.80 47.45 5.50
N ASP A 195 -14.63 47.13 6.51
CA ASP A 195 -14.49 45.93 7.31
C ASP A 195 -15.86 45.30 7.60
N LEU A 196 -16.12 44.16 6.98
CA LEU A 196 -17.34 43.39 7.19
C LEU A 196 -17.14 42.42 8.36
N VAL A 197 -18.13 42.31 9.24
CA VAL A 197 -18.08 41.38 10.36
C VAL A 197 -18.53 39.98 9.90
N GLY A 198 -17.62 39.01 10.00
CA GLY A 198 -17.95 37.59 9.73
C GLY A 198 -18.61 36.89 10.87
N GLU A 199 -18.19 37.21 12.08
CA GLU A 199 -18.64 36.55 13.32
C GLU A 199 -18.96 37.58 14.41
N VAL A 200 -20.06 37.38 15.12
CA VAL A 200 -20.44 38.24 16.25
C VAL A 200 -19.76 37.75 17.53
N THR A 201 -18.90 38.58 18.11
CA THR A 201 -18.20 38.20 19.35
C THR A 201 -19.05 38.49 20.59
N PRO A 202 -18.78 37.81 21.75
CA PRO A 202 -19.46 38.09 23.03
C PRO A 202 -19.34 39.59 23.45
N GLU A 203 -18.20 40.22 23.22
CA GLU A 203 -17.95 41.62 23.53
C GLU A 203 -18.82 42.56 22.68
N MET A 204 -18.98 42.23 21.40
CA MET A 204 -19.88 42.99 20.49
C MET A 204 -21.36 42.87 20.94
N LEU A 205 -21.76 41.70 21.43
CA LEU A 205 -23.11 41.49 21.97
C LEU A 205 -23.33 42.31 23.24
N GLN A 206 -22.38 42.23 24.18
CA GLN A 206 -22.46 42.96 25.47
C GLN A 206 -22.44 44.48 25.25
N ALA A 207 -21.59 44.98 24.39
CA ALA A 207 -21.50 46.40 24.08
C ALA A 207 -22.60 46.92 23.14
N GLY A 208 -23.35 46.04 22.49
CA GLY A 208 -24.40 46.39 21.51
C GLY A 208 -23.86 46.95 20.21
N THR A 209 -22.57 46.96 19.98
CA THR A 209 -21.88 47.56 18.80
C THR A 209 -22.21 46.86 17.50
N TRP A 210 -22.66 45.60 17.54
CA TRP A 210 -23.05 44.83 16.35
C TRP A 210 -24.21 45.50 15.57
N LYS A 211 -25.03 46.34 16.22
CA LYS A 211 -26.17 47.01 15.55
C LYS A 211 -25.77 48.00 14.48
N GLU A 212 -24.57 48.55 14.57
CA GLU A 212 -24.00 49.55 13.66
C GLU A 212 -23.03 48.94 12.62
N LYS A 213 -22.82 47.62 12.68
CA LYS A 213 -21.90 46.92 11.78
C LYS A 213 -22.59 46.34 10.56
N GLN A 214 -21.84 46.24 9.46
CA GLN A 214 -22.23 45.46 8.27
C GLN A 214 -21.66 44.04 8.39
N PHE A 215 -22.45 43.07 7.97
CA PHE A 215 -22.09 41.67 8.10
C PHE A 215 -21.90 41.05 6.71
N GLN A 216 -20.92 40.21 6.60
CA GLN A 216 -20.81 39.33 5.43
C GLN A 216 -21.95 38.30 5.44
N ARG A 217 -22.42 37.91 4.23
CA ARG A 217 -23.44 36.87 4.13
C ARG A 217 -22.84 35.52 4.50
N TYR A 218 -23.54 34.80 5.37
CA TYR A 218 -23.25 33.40 5.64
C TYR A 218 -23.88 32.54 4.55
N SER A 219 -23.10 31.72 3.86
CA SER A 219 -23.58 30.78 2.86
C SER A 219 -23.36 29.35 3.35
N THR A 220 -24.41 28.53 3.27
CA THR A 220 -24.33 27.08 3.50
C THR A 220 -24.11 26.30 2.20
N ASP A 221 -24.16 26.99 1.05
CA ASP A 221 -24.08 26.41 -0.28
C ASP A 221 -22.61 26.30 -0.78
N THR A 222 -21.65 26.40 0.13
CA THR A 222 -20.24 26.24 -0.21
C THR A 222 -19.99 24.79 -0.60
N ASN A 223 -19.67 24.56 -1.86
CA ASN A 223 -19.15 23.27 -2.31
C ASN A 223 -17.81 23.04 -1.62
N VAL A 224 -17.82 22.27 -0.55
CA VAL A 224 -16.62 21.73 0.06
C VAL A 224 -16.31 20.43 -0.65
N GLU A 225 -15.06 20.25 -1.08
CA GLU A 225 -14.65 18.94 -1.57
C GLU A 225 -14.98 17.89 -0.49
N PRO A 226 -15.66 16.80 -0.86
CA PRO A 226 -15.97 15.76 0.10
C PRO A 226 -14.67 15.27 0.71
N ILE A 227 -14.59 15.31 2.05
CA ILE A 227 -13.46 14.73 2.77
C ILE A 227 -13.62 13.21 2.65
N ASP A 228 -12.67 12.55 2.01
CA ASP A 228 -12.58 11.10 2.06
C ASP A 228 -12.30 10.69 3.51
N TYR A 229 -13.30 10.14 4.19
CA TYR A 229 -13.13 9.64 5.55
C TYR A 229 -12.22 8.41 5.53
N ALA A 230 -11.27 8.38 6.45
CA ALA A 230 -10.50 7.18 6.69
C ALA A 230 -11.41 6.09 7.28
N THR A 231 -11.27 4.86 6.80
CA THR A 231 -11.95 3.69 7.33
C THR A 231 -10.94 2.57 7.57
N LEU A 232 -11.30 1.61 8.42
CA LEU A 232 -10.48 0.42 8.62
C LEU A 232 -10.47 -0.42 7.34
N HIS A 233 -9.31 -1.01 7.05
CA HIS A 233 -9.21 -2.01 5.97
C HIS A 233 -10.25 -3.12 6.19
N PRO A 234 -10.95 -3.64 5.15
CA PRO A 234 -12.00 -4.64 5.29
C PRO A 234 -11.56 -5.88 6.10
N LEU A 235 -10.33 -6.37 5.86
CA LEU A 235 -9.79 -7.49 6.61
C LEU A 235 -9.59 -7.17 8.10
N THR A 236 -9.15 -5.96 8.43
CA THR A 236 -9.00 -5.51 9.82
C THR A 236 -10.36 -5.45 10.51
N ARG A 237 -11.36 -4.84 9.86
CA ARG A 237 -12.73 -4.78 10.37
C ARG A 237 -13.31 -6.19 10.61
N PHE A 238 -13.10 -7.09 9.67
CA PHE A 238 -13.52 -8.48 9.78
C PHE A 238 -12.81 -9.21 10.94
N THR A 239 -11.52 -8.95 11.13
CA THR A 239 -10.75 -9.49 12.27
C THR A 239 -11.31 -9.01 13.61
N GLU A 240 -11.62 -7.71 13.71
CA GLU A 240 -12.22 -7.13 14.94
C GLU A 240 -13.62 -7.67 15.22
N GLU A 241 -14.40 -7.96 14.19
CA GLU A 241 -15.71 -8.63 14.33
C GLU A 241 -15.56 -10.03 14.92
N ILE A 242 -14.64 -10.83 14.41
CA ILE A 242 -14.33 -12.17 14.96
C ILE A 242 -13.88 -12.09 16.42
N ARG A 243 -12.97 -11.17 16.74
CA ARG A 243 -12.55 -10.92 18.13
C ARG A 243 -13.72 -10.60 19.04
N SER A 244 -14.56 -9.67 18.60
CA SER A 244 -15.76 -9.28 19.34
C SER A 244 -16.70 -10.46 19.62
N ILE A 245 -16.89 -11.34 18.65
CA ILE A 245 -17.72 -12.53 18.81
C ILE A 245 -17.17 -13.46 19.89
N PHE A 246 -15.86 -13.80 19.85
CA PHE A 246 -15.27 -14.69 20.85
C PHE A 246 -15.25 -14.04 22.24
N LEU A 247 -14.94 -12.74 22.37
CA LEU A 247 -15.02 -12.01 23.62
C LEU A 247 -16.45 -12.05 24.22
N GLN A 248 -17.47 -11.85 23.39
CA GLN A 248 -18.89 -11.96 23.81
C GLN A 248 -19.30 -13.40 24.17
N MET A 249 -18.64 -14.39 23.62
CA MET A 249 -18.83 -15.80 24.00
C MET A 249 -18.08 -16.17 25.28
N GLY A 250 -17.37 -15.23 25.90
CA GLY A 250 -16.67 -15.44 27.17
C GLY A 250 -15.26 -15.99 27.04
N PHE A 251 -14.62 -15.82 25.90
CA PHE A 251 -13.22 -16.20 25.69
C PHE A 251 -12.29 -15.04 26.01
N THR A 252 -11.06 -15.35 26.39
CA THR A 252 -9.95 -14.41 26.53
C THR A 252 -9.02 -14.53 25.34
N GLU A 253 -8.62 -13.41 24.72
CA GLU A 253 -7.64 -13.42 23.63
C GLU A 253 -6.24 -13.61 24.20
N ILE A 254 -5.46 -14.48 23.53
CA ILE A 254 -4.04 -14.71 23.81
C ILE A 254 -3.21 -14.48 22.56
N GLU A 255 -1.95 -14.12 22.75
CA GLU A 255 -0.98 -13.92 21.69
C GLU A 255 0.18 -14.91 21.82
N GLY A 256 0.93 -15.12 20.77
CA GLY A 256 2.11 -15.97 20.74
C GLY A 256 3.12 -15.50 19.72
N ASP A 257 4.36 -15.93 19.88
CA ASP A 257 5.48 -15.57 19.02
C ASP A 257 5.35 -16.17 17.61
N TYR A 258 5.92 -15.49 16.62
CA TYR A 258 5.96 -15.98 15.23
C TYR A 258 7.05 -17.04 15.02
N VAL A 259 8.13 -16.91 15.76
CA VAL A 259 9.29 -17.80 15.66
C VAL A 259 9.27 -18.78 16.82
N GLU A 260 9.26 -20.05 16.49
CA GLU A 260 9.13 -21.12 17.47
C GLU A 260 10.11 -22.26 17.22
N SER A 261 10.29 -23.13 18.21
CA SER A 261 10.97 -24.41 18.01
C SER A 261 10.02 -25.45 17.41
N ALA A 262 10.54 -26.40 16.66
CA ALA A 262 9.76 -27.53 16.17
C ALA A 262 9.17 -28.33 17.35
N PHE A 263 9.81 -28.33 18.51
CA PHE A 263 9.29 -28.93 19.75
C PHE A 263 7.90 -28.39 20.10
N TRP A 264 7.77 -27.06 20.26
CA TRP A 264 6.51 -26.43 20.63
C TRP A 264 5.49 -26.41 19.48
N ASN A 265 5.97 -26.19 18.24
CA ASN A 265 5.08 -26.12 17.09
C ASN A 265 4.53 -27.49 16.66
N MET A 266 5.25 -28.61 16.95
CA MET A 266 4.90 -29.92 16.41
C MET A 266 4.98 -31.06 17.40
N ASP A 267 6.11 -31.21 18.16
CA ASP A 267 6.30 -32.38 19.02
C ASP A 267 5.31 -32.41 20.18
N VAL A 268 5.08 -31.30 20.86
CA VAL A 268 4.10 -31.18 21.96
C VAL A 268 2.68 -31.45 21.48
N LEU A 269 2.38 -31.24 20.19
CA LEU A 269 1.13 -31.60 19.55
C LEU A 269 1.10 -33.06 19.02
N PHE A 270 2.06 -33.86 19.44
CA PHE A 270 2.15 -35.26 19.05
C PHE A 270 2.18 -35.48 17.53
N ILE A 271 2.73 -34.53 16.76
CA ILE A 271 2.97 -34.68 15.32
C ILE A 271 4.26 -35.47 15.12
N PRO A 272 4.26 -36.64 14.47
CA PRO A 272 5.45 -37.46 14.32
C PRO A 272 6.57 -36.71 13.58
N GLN A 273 7.83 -37.05 13.89
CA GLN A 273 8.97 -36.31 13.32
C GLN A 273 9.22 -36.59 11.83
N ASP A 274 8.63 -37.65 11.29
CA ASP A 274 8.60 -38.00 9.86
C ASP A 274 7.32 -37.53 9.14
N HIS A 275 6.48 -36.72 9.79
CA HIS A 275 5.26 -36.21 9.17
C HIS A 275 5.57 -35.27 8.00
N PRO A 276 4.88 -35.38 6.83
CA PRO A 276 5.14 -34.54 5.67
C PRO A 276 5.08 -33.03 5.94
N ALA A 277 4.21 -32.57 6.85
CA ALA A 277 4.11 -31.16 7.23
C ALA A 277 5.41 -30.57 7.81
N ARG A 278 6.37 -31.40 8.21
CA ARG A 278 7.69 -30.98 8.69
C ARG A 278 8.71 -30.82 7.58
N GLU A 279 8.37 -31.17 6.33
CA GLU A 279 9.29 -31.05 5.22
C GLU A 279 9.54 -29.57 4.87
N LEU A 280 10.72 -29.30 4.31
CA LEU A 280 11.14 -27.97 3.88
C LEU A 280 10.20 -27.34 2.84
N GLN A 281 9.39 -28.13 2.16
CA GLN A 281 8.39 -27.66 1.20
C GLN A 281 7.12 -27.13 1.87
N ASP A 282 6.83 -27.47 3.12
CA ASP A 282 5.60 -27.09 3.84
C ASP A 282 5.88 -26.15 5.02
N THR A 283 7.09 -26.18 5.59
CA THR A 283 7.48 -25.39 6.76
C THR A 283 8.68 -24.47 6.44
N PHE A 284 8.63 -23.25 6.94
CA PHE A 284 9.75 -22.31 6.88
C PHE A 284 10.66 -22.47 8.08
N TYR A 285 11.76 -23.21 7.93
CA TYR A 285 12.83 -23.27 8.91
C TYR A 285 13.77 -22.07 8.78
N LEU A 286 14.29 -21.59 9.91
CA LEU A 286 15.17 -20.44 9.95
C LEU A 286 16.64 -20.88 9.88
N SER A 287 17.45 -20.03 9.24
CA SER A 287 18.91 -20.21 9.22
C SER A 287 19.59 -19.52 10.41
N GLU A 288 18.96 -18.45 10.97
CA GLU A 288 19.47 -17.69 12.10
C GLU A 288 18.29 -17.07 12.90
N PRO A 289 18.07 -17.49 14.17
CA PRO A 289 18.70 -18.65 14.80
C PRO A 289 18.27 -19.96 14.13
N ALA A 290 19.17 -20.91 13.93
CA ALA A 290 18.84 -22.22 13.35
C ALA A 290 18.13 -23.15 14.35
N SER A 291 18.33 -22.94 15.65
CA SER A 291 17.79 -23.78 16.71
C SER A 291 17.56 -23.01 18.00
N PHE A 292 16.65 -23.53 18.83
CA PHE A 292 16.39 -23.09 20.19
C PHE A 292 16.80 -24.13 21.22
N MET A 293 17.37 -23.68 22.34
CA MET A 293 17.62 -24.57 23.47
C MET A 293 16.31 -24.77 24.26
N ILE A 294 15.87 -25.98 24.39
CA ILE A 294 14.75 -26.36 25.26
C ILE A 294 15.29 -26.58 26.67
N ASN A 295 14.96 -25.64 27.56
CA ASN A 295 15.49 -25.64 28.93
C ASN A 295 14.75 -26.60 29.87
N ASP A 296 13.46 -26.84 29.60
CA ASP A 296 12.64 -27.76 30.37
C ASP A 296 12.99 -29.21 29.98
N LYS A 297 13.84 -29.85 30.79
CA LYS A 297 14.29 -31.21 30.54
C LYS A 297 13.22 -32.24 30.89
N GLU A 298 12.42 -31.98 31.93
CA GLU A 298 11.33 -32.86 32.34
C GLU A 298 10.26 -32.96 31.24
N LEU A 299 9.80 -31.83 30.76
CA LEU A 299 8.83 -31.79 29.67
C LEU A 299 9.39 -32.45 28.40
N LEU A 300 10.68 -32.22 28.11
CA LEU A 300 11.31 -32.78 26.92
C LEU A 300 11.37 -34.32 27.01
N ASP A 301 11.74 -34.87 28.17
CA ASP A 301 11.81 -36.30 28.39
C ASP A 301 10.42 -36.96 28.36
N VAL A 302 9.39 -36.30 28.92
CA VAL A 302 8.00 -36.76 28.86
C VAL A 302 7.50 -36.81 27.42
N VAL A 303 7.67 -35.74 26.64
CA VAL A 303 7.22 -35.66 25.23
C VAL A 303 7.96 -36.69 24.38
N SER A 304 9.30 -36.84 24.56
CA SER A 304 10.08 -37.83 23.85
C SER A 304 9.55 -39.26 24.11
N ASN A 305 9.32 -39.59 25.39
CA ASN A 305 8.81 -40.90 25.79
C ASN A 305 7.40 -41.18 25.22
N ILE A 306 6.53 -40.16 25.21
CA ILE A 306 5.19 -40.27 24.60
C ILE A 306 5.28 -40.54 23.09
N HIS A 307 6.17 -39.86 22.37
CA HIS A 307 6.41 -40.12 20.96
C HIS A 307 6.91 -41.52 20.67
N GLU A 308 7.84 -42.01 21.45
CA GLU A 308 8.49 -43.30 21.22
C GLU A 308 7.61 -44.50 21.61
N ASN A 309 6.92 -44.42 22.73
CA ASN A 309 6.20 -45.58 23.28
C ASN A 309 4.83 -45.26 23.94
N GLY A 310 4.38 -44.01 23.86
CA GLY A 310 3.11 -43.56 24.42
C GLY A 310 3.15 -43.12 25.88
N GLY A 311 4.27 -43.30 26.59
CA GLY A 311 4.37 -42.93 27.99
C GLY A 311 3.25 -43.54 28.86
N ASP A 312 2.69 -42.75 29.74
CA ASP A 312 1.59 -43.14 30.63
C ASP A 312 0.19 -42.86 30.04
N THR A 313 0.09 -42.51 28.74
CA THR A 313 -1.18 -42.13 28.08
C THR A 313 -2.05 -43.31 27.65
N GLY A 314 -1.51 -44.53 27.77
CA GLY A 314 -2.19 -45.76 27.29
C GLY A 314 -2.08 -45.98 25.77
N SER A 315 -1.36 -45.15 25.06
CA SER A 315 -1.05 -45.32 23.63
C SER A 315 0.30 -46.07 23.46
N ALA A 316 0.57 -46.49 22.21
CA ALA A 316 1.84 -47.09 21.85
C ALA A 316 2.88 -46.07 21.32
N GLY A 317 2.54 -44.81 21.30
CA GLY A 317 3.33 -43.76 20.60
C GLY A 317 3.40 -44.00 19.08
N TRP A 318 4.39 -43.42 18.45
CA TRP A 318 4.65 -43.61 17.02
C TRP A 318 5.63 -44.78 16.77
N GLY A 319 6.31 -45.25 17.80
CA GLY A 319 7.25 -46.38 17.71
C GLY A 319 8.55 -46.08 16.97
N SER A 320 8.82 -44.82 16.67
CA SER A 320 10.04 -44.31 16.04
C SER A 320 10.95 -43.64 17.09
N THR A 321 12.25 -43.65 16.85
CA THR A 321 13.21 -42.91 17.71
C THR A 321 12.98 -41.42 17.57
N TRP A 322 12.83 -40.72 18.69
CA TRP A 322 12.65 -39.28 18.71
C TRP A 322 14.00 -38.55 18.75
N SER A 323 14.13 -37.49 17.93
CA SER A 323 15.37 -36.70 17.82
C SER A 323 15.21 -35.33 18.48
N ARG A 324 16.05 -35.09 19.49
CA ARG A 324 16.15 -33.78 20.14
C ARG A 324 16.62 -32.68 19.20
N GLU A 325 17.53 -32.99 18.27
CA GLU A 325 18.03 -32.03 17.28
C GLU A 325 16.93 -31.54 16.35
N THR A 326 16.10 -32.46 15.90
CA THR A 326 14.91 -32.13 15.08
C THR A 326 13.93 -31.24 15.85
N ALA A 327 13.68 -31.56 17.12
CA ALA A 327 12.78 -30.77 17.96
C ALA A 327 13.27 -29.34 18.24
N GLN A 328 14.57 -29.15 18.27
CA GLN A 328 15.19 -27.85 18.55
C GLN A 328 15.25 -26.90 17.32
N GLN A 329 14.98 -27.38 16.13
CA GLN A 329 15.00 -26.55 14.92
C GLN A 329 14.06 -25.34 15.05
N ALA A 330 14.56 -24.17 14.66
CA ALA A 330 13.78 -22.94 14.64
C ALA A 330 12.97 -22.81 13.34
N LEU A 331 11.71 -22.39 13.46
CA LEU A 331 10.79 -22.25 12.34
C LEU A 331 9.83 -21.07 12.54
N LEU A 332 9.21 -20.64 11.46
CA LEU A 332 8.01 -19.79 11.52
C LEU A 332 6.79 -20.67 11.86
N ARG A 333 6.02 -20.28 12.87
CA ARG A 333 4.86 -21.09 13.31
C ARG A 333 3.90 -21.38 12.14
N THR A 334 3.50 -22.65 12.04
CA THR A 334 2.58 -23.12 10.98
C THR A 334 1.11 -23.04 11.39
N HIS A 335 0.84 -22.77 12.66
CA HIS A 335 -0.48 -22.58 13.27
C HIS A 335 -0.36 -21.80 14.58
N THR A 336 -1.44 -21.24 15.05
CA THR A 336 -1.51 -20.50 16.31
C THR A 336 -1.64 -21.40 17.54
N THR A 337 -1.89 -22.71 17.36
CA THR A 337 -1.99 -23.72 18.42
C THR A 337 -0.76 -23.78 19.31
N VAL A 338 0.41 -23.41 18.79
CA VAL A 338 1.64 -23.29 19.59
C VAL A 338 1.48 -22.29 20.74
N GLY A 339 0.83 -21.14 20.51
CA GLY A 339 0.53 -20.18 21.57
C GLY A 339 -0.44 -20.74 22.60
N THR A 340 -1.45 -21.48 22.14
CA THR A 340 -2.44 -22.13 23.01
C THR A 340 -1.81 -23.20 23.91
N ILE A 341 -0.93 -24.04 23.36
CA ILE A 341 -0.23 -25.06 24.14
C ILE A 341 0.72 -24.45 25.16
N ARG A 342 1.42 -23.38 24.82
CA ARG A 342 2.24 -22.64 25.78
C ARG A 342 1.39 -22.04 26.90
N TYR A 343 0.24 -21.46 26.54
CA TYR A 343 -0.70 -20.95 27.55
C TYR A 343 -1.17 -22.06 28.50
N LEU A 344 -1.50 -23.24 27.98
CA LEU A 344 -1.91 -24.40 28.78
C LEU A 344 -0.78 -24.93 29.66
N SER A 345 0.47 -24.89 29.20
CA SER A 345 1.65 -25.25 30.02
C SER A 345 1.75 -24.37 31.28
N ASP A 346 1.41 -23.07 31.15
CA ASP A 346 1.47 -22.11 32.24
C ASP A 346 0.15 -22.06 33.06
N ASN A 347 -0.96 -22.50 32.49
CA ASN A 347 -2.32 -22.39 33.04
C ASN A 347 -3.10 -23.72 32.86
N PRO A 348 -2.70 -24.82 33.46
CA PRO A 348 -3.30 -26.14 33.23
C PRO A 348 -4.68 -26.31 33.90
N ASP A 349 -5.03 -25.50 34.88
CA ASP A 349 -6.19 -25.69 35.73
C ASP A 349 -7.49 -25.21 35.03
N PRO A 350 -8.53 -26.05 34.95
CA PRO A 350 -9.83 -25.64 34.40
C PRO A 350 -10.59 -24.70 35.38
N PRO A 351 -11.48 -23.81 34.88
CA PRO A 351 -11.89 -23.69 33.48
C PRO A 351 -10.99 -22.75 32.67
N VAL A 352 -10.69 -23.13 31.41
CA VAL A 352 -9.96 -22.28 30.48
C VAL A 352 -10.81 -22.10 29.21
N ARG A 353 -10.94 -20.84 28.75
CA ARG A 353 -11.54 -20.48 27.47
C ARG A 353 -10.69 -19.40 26.82
N VAL A 354 -9.85 -19.76 25.89
CA VAL A 354 -8.97 -18.80 25.21
C VAL A 354 -9.06 -18.94 23.70
N PHE A 355 -8.80 -17.85 23.01
CA PHE A 355 -8.67 -17.83 21.56
C PHE A 355 -7.49 -16.97 21.14
N SER A 356 -7.02 -17.20 19.93
CA SER A 356 -5.94 -16.43 19.31
C SER A 356 -6.28 -16.10 17.86
N VAL A 357 -5.95 -14.88 17.43
CA VAL A 357 -6.02 -14.45 16.04
C VAL A 357 -4.63 -14.01 15.62
N GLY A 358 -3.97 -14.79 14.79
CA GLY A 358 -2.56 -14.52 14.50
C GLY A 358 -2.08 -15.06 13.16
N ARG A 359 -1.00 -14.45 12.66
CA ARG A 359 -0.33 -14.87 11.43
C ARG A 359 0.31 -16.23 11.60
N VAL A 360 0.16 -17.04 10.55
CA VAL A 360 0.81 -18.34 10.40
C VAL A 360 1.46 -18.43 9.03
N PHE A 361 2.44 -19.29 8.90
CA PHE A 361 3.32 -19.33 7.75
C PHE A 361 3.41 -20.77 7.24
N ARG A 362 3.07 -20.96 5.95
CA ARG A 362 3.16 -22.26 5.29
C ARG A 362 3.76 -22.06 3.90
N ARG A 363 4.70 -22.90 3.52
CA ARG A 363 5.35 -22.80 2.23
C ARG A 363 4.49 -23.39 1.11
N GLU A 364 3.30 -22.84 0.96
CA GLU A 364 2.36 -23.24 -0.09
C GLU A 364 2.61 -22.47 -1.39
N ALA A 365 2.19 -23.04 -2.51
CA ALA A 365 2.22 -22.36 -3.79
C ALA A 365 1.21 -21.20 -3.78
N LEU A 366 1.65 -20.02 -4.22
CA LEU A 366 0.80 -18.84 -4.31
C LEU A 366 -0.25 -19.01 -5.42
N ASP A 367 -1.54 -19.04 -5.05
CA ASP A 367 -2.64 -19.08 -6.01
C ASP A 367 -3.82 -18.18 -5.54
N SER A 368 -5.01 -18.33 -6.14
CA SER A 368 -6.21 -17.57 -5.77
C SER A 368 -6.80 -17.94 -4.41
N THR A 369 -6.33 -18.99 -3.77
CA THR A 369 -6.88 -19.57 -2.54
C THR A 369 -5.83 -19.83 -1.46
N HIS A 370 -4.55 -19.75 -1.80
CA HIS A 370 -3.42 -20.00 -0.90
C HIS A 370 -2.41 -18.88 -0.89
N LEU A 371 -1.96 -18.53 0.30
CA LEU A 371 -0.88 -17.58 0.56
C LEU A 371 0.17 -18.24 1.46
N PRO A 372 1.46 -17.91 1.32
CA PRO A 372 2.51 -18.41 2.21
C PRO A 372 2.40 -17.87 3.64
N GLU A 373 1.63 -16.84 3.82
CA GLU A 373 1.30 -16.19 5.08
C GLU A 373 -0.21 -15.91 5.10
N PHE A 374 -0.89 -16.31 6.16
CA PHE A 374 -2.32 -16.04 6.35
C PHE A 374 -2.64 -15.95 7.85
N THR A 375 -3.86 -15.57 8.19
CA THR A 375 -4.31 -15.44 9.58
C THR A 375 -5.11 -16.67 9.98
N GLN A 376 -4.74 -17.28 11.09
CA GLN A 376 -5.51 -18.34 11.74
C GLN A 376 -6.26 -17.78 12.94
N VAL A 377 -7.51 -18.17 13.06
CA VAL A 377 -8.31 -18.02 14.28
C VAL A 377 -8.40 -19.35 14.95
N GLU A 378 -7.99 -19.43 16.19
CA GLU A 378 -7.96 -20.67 16.98
C GLU A 378 -8.59 -20.43 18.35
N GLY A 379 -9.08 -21.47 18.96
CA GLY A 379 -9.51 -21.42 20.36
C GLY A 379 -9.58 -22.79 20.99
N ILE A 380 -9.57 -22.76 22.32
CA ILE A 380 -9.76 -23.95 23.16
C ILE A 380 -10.77 -23.71 24.27
N ILE A 381 -11.33 -24.82 24.73
CA ILE A 381 -12.10 -24.90 25.98
C ILE A 381 -11.57 -26.06 26.79
N VAL A 382 -11.22 -25.80 28.05
CA VAL A 382 -10.81 -26.81 29.03
C VAL A 382 -11.83 -26.80 30.15
N GLU A 383 -12.66 -27.80 30.23
CA GLU A 383 -13.67 -27.94 31.26
C GLU A 383 -13.89 -29.42 31.62
N PRO A 384 -14.16 -29.77 32.90
CA PRO A 384 -14.32 -31.16 33.33
C PRO A 384 -15.48 -31.90 32.60
N ASN A 385 -16.54 -31.16 32.19
CA ASN A 385 -17.69 -31.73 31.50
C ASN A 385 -17.68 -31.44 29.99
N ALA A 386 -16.57 -30.93 29.44
CA ALA A 386 -16.47 -30.66 28.01
C ALA A 386 -16.64 -31.95 27.20
N ASN A 387 -17.30 -31.84 26.08
CA ASN A 387 -17.57 -32.97 25.21
C ASN A 387 -17.71 -32.55 23.73
N PHE A 388 -17.71 -33.51 22.84
CA PHE A 388 -17.76 -33.26 21.41
C PHE A 388 -19.03 -32.53 20.94
N GLY A 389 -20.18 -32.77 21.59
CA GLY A 389 -21.44 -32.05 21.32
C GLY A 389 -21.31 -30.56 21.67
N MET A 390 -20.62 -30.21 22.77
CA MET A 390 -20.29 -28.83 23.17
C MET A 390 -19.41 -28.13 22.13
N LEU A 391 -18.36 -28.82 21.62
CA LEU A 391 -17.52 -28.31 20.55
C LEU A 391 -18.34 -27.94 19.29
N ILE A 392 -19.19 -28.86 18.84
CA ILE A 392 -20.06 -28.59 17.69
C ILE A 392 -21.01 -27.42 17.96
N GLY A 393 -21.53 -27.31 19.18
CA GLY A 393 -22.42 -26.21 19.59
C GLY A 393 -21.73 -24.86 19.54
N VAL A 394 -20.50 -24.76 20.07
CA VAL A 394 -19.68 -23.53 20.05
C VAL A 394 -19.36 -23.09 18.63
N LEU A 395 -18.93 -24.02 17.78
CA LEU A 395 -18.61 -23.74 16.38
C LEU A 395 -19.85 -23.28 15.59
N LYS A 396 -20.99 -23.95 15.76
CA LYS A 396 -22.25 -23.51 15.12
C LYS A 396 -22.68 -22.14 15.56
N GLU A 397 -22.57 -21.82 16.85
CA GLU A 397 -22.90 -20.49 17.38
C GLU A 397 -21.97 -19.42 16.83
N PHE A 398 -20.66 -19.69 16.73
CA PHE A 398 -19.68 -18.78 16.10
C PHE A 398 -20.07 -18.48 14.65
N TYR A 399 -20.27 -19.51 13.82
CA TYR A 399 -20.62 -19.31 12.43
C TYR A 399 -21.97 -18.63 12.23
N ARG A 400 -22.96 -18.94 13.09
CA ARG A 400 -24.26 -18.26 13.09
C ARG A 400 -24.10 -16.74 13.35
N ARG A 401 -23.25 -16.36 14.31
CA ARG A 401 -22.96 -14.95 14.59
C ARG A 401 -22.21 -14.27 13.44
N MET A 402 -21.43 -15.02 12.67
CA MET A 402 -20.80 -14.56 11.43
C MET A 402 -21.76 -14.49 10.22
N GLY A 403 -23.04 -14.82 10.40
CA GLY A 403 -24.07 -14.79 9.35
C GLY A 403 -24.16 -16.06 8.51
N PHE A 404 -23.59 -17.19 8.95
CA PHE A 404 -23.70 -18.49 8.29
C PHE A 404 -24.67 -19.39 9.06
N ASP A 405 -25.89 -19.56 8.53
CA ASP A 405 -26.91 -20.38 9.17
C ASP A 405 -26.75 -21.89 8.85
N ASP A 406 -26.32 -22.22 7.64
CA ASP A 406 -26.13 -23.60 7.18
C ASP A 406 -24.69 -24.07 7.49
N VAL A 407 -24.53 -24.72 8.64
CA VAL A 407 -23.27 -25.28 9.11
C VAL A 407 -23.39 -26.79 9.31
N ARG A 408 -22.50 -27.55 8.70
CA ARG A 408 -22.37 -28.98 8.95
C ARG A 408 -20.94 -29.35 9.38
N VAL A 409 -20.82 -30.51 10.00
CA VAL A 409 -19.54 -31.11 10.37
C VAL A 409 -19.39 -32.46 9.72
N ARG A 410 -18.16 -32.82 9.38
CA ARG A 410 -17.82 -34.16 8.88
C ARG A 410 -16.61 -34.72 9.66
N PRO A 411 -16.48 -36.07 9.81
CA PRO A 411 -15.30 -36.66 10.39
C PRO A 411 -14.02 -36.25 9.64
N ALA A 412 -12.96 -36.03 10.38
CA ALA A 412 -11.64 -35.75 9.86
C ALA A 412 -10.56 -36.44 10.67
N TYR A 413 -9.31 -36.29 10.28
CA TYR A 413 -8.15 -36.78 11.02
C TYR A 413 -7.10 -35.68 11.20
N PHE A 414 -6.68 -35.47 12.44
CA PHE A 414 -5.52 -34.69 12.80
C PHE A 414 -4.69 -35.48 13.83
N PRO A 415 -3.35 -35.42 13.78
CA PRO A 415 -2.51 -36.24 14.66
C PRO A 415 -2.69 -35.94 16.16
N TYR A 416 -3.17 -34.75 16.50
CA TYR A 416 -3.29 -34.22 17.87
C TYR A 416 -4.71 -34.24 18.45
N THR A 417 -5.72 -34.66 17.69
CA THR A 417 -7.13 -34.74 18.15
C THR A 417 -7.77 -36.08 17.89
N GLU A 418 -8.66 -36.53 18.83
CA GLU A 418 -9.51 -37.71 18.72
C GLU A 418 -10.73 -37.53 19.65
N PRO A 419 -11.97 -37.45 19.15
CA PRO A 419 -12.37 -37.40 17.73
C PRO A 419 -12.00 -36.04 17.07
N SER A 420 -11.91 -36.12 15.74
CA SER A 420 -11.63 -34.94 14.90
C SER A 420 -12.80 -34.69 13.93
N LEU A 421 -13.02 -33.43 13.59
CA LEU A 421 -14.01 -32.99 12.60
C LEU A 421 -13.47 -31.84 11.77
N GLU A 422 -14.05 -31.67 10.60
CA GLU A 422 -13.98 -30.46 9.78
C GLU A 422 -15.35 -29.77 9.75
N VAL A 423 -15.29 -28.44 9.75
CA VAL A 423 -16.48 -27.59 9.66
C VAL A 423 -16.65 -27.10 8.25
N GLU A 424 -17.83 -27.27 7.72
CA GLU A 424 -18.20 -26.76 6.40
C GLU A 424 -19.43 -25.85 6.50
N VAL A 425 -19.38 -24.75 5.74
CA VAL A 425 -20.53 -23.86 5.57
C VAL A 425 -21.05 -23.92 4.14
N ARG A 426 -22.34 -23.67 3.98
CA ARG A 426 -22.96 -23.60 2.66
C ARG A 426 -22.75 -22.23 2.03
N PHE A 427 -22.18 -22.24 0.83
CA PHE A 427 -22.01 -21.04 0.01
C PHE A 427 -22.57 -21.28 -1.40
N GLY A 428 -23.74 -20.72 -1.70
CA GLY A 428 -24.52 -21.06 -2.88
C GLY A 428 -24.89 -22.54 -2.90
N ASP A 429 -24.46 -23.24 -3.95
CA ASP A 429 -24.76 -24.69 -4.11
C ASP A 429 -23.63 -25.60 -3.60
N ARG A 430 -22.58 -25.05 -2.98
CA ARG A 430 -21.41 -25.82 -2.54
C ARG A 430 -21.24 -25.77 -1.03
N TRP A 431 -20.62 -26.81 -0.49
CA TRP A 431 -20.10 -26.84 0.86
C TRP A 431 -18.60 -26.49 0.81
N LEU A 432 -18.20 -25.57 1.64
CA LEU A 432 -16.82 -25.13 1.73
C LEU A 432 -16.28 -25.41 3.13
N GLU A 433 -15.16 -26.11 3.18
CA GLU A 433 -14.42 -26.36 4.41
C GLU A 433 -13.77 -25.05 4.88
N LEU A 434 -13.96 -24.72 6.15
CA LEU A 434 -13.44 -23.51 6.78
C LEU A 434 -12.44 -23.76 7.91
N GLY A 435 -12.37 -25.00 8.41
CA GLY A 435 -11.40 -25.33 9.45
C GLY A 435 -11.62 -26.67 10.11
N GLY A 436 -10.65 -27.08 10.89
CA GLY A 436 -10.63 -28.32 11.67
C GLY A 436 -10.89 -28.09 13.14
N ALA A 437 -11.43 -29.11 13.81
CA ALA A 437 -11.61 -29.11 15.26
C ALA A 437 -11.60 -30.52 15.83
N GLY A 438 -11.45 -30.64 17.14
CA GLY A 438 -11.46 -31.93 17.81
C GLY A 438 -11.25 -31.79 19.32
N ILE A 439 -11.11 -32.93 19.95
CA ILE A 439 -10.69 -33.03 21.34
C ILE A 439 -9.21 -33.43 21.35
N PHE A 440 -8.36 -32.71 22.08
CA PHE A 440 -6.94 -33.07 22.18
C PHE A 440 -6.79 -34.47 22.78
N ARG A 441 -5.89 -35.22 22.20
CA ARG A 441 -5.54 -36.55 22.65
C ARG A 441 -4.78 -36.49 23.99
N PRO A 442 -4.83 -37.56 24.81
CA PRO A 442 -4.06 -37.62 26.05
C PRO A 442 -2.57 -37.36 25.85
N GLU A 443 -1.99 -37.77 24.71
CA GLU A 443 -0.58 -37.56 24.39
C GLU A 443 -0.21 -36.06 24.31
N VAL A 444 -1.18 -35.17 24.06
CA VAL A 444 -1.00 -33.70 24.01
C VAL A 444 -1.21 -33.08 25.39
N THR A 445 -2.15 -33.61 26.19
CA THR A 445 -2.58 -32.98 27.46
C THR A 445 -1.85 -33.52 28.69
N ALA A 446 -1.46 -34.79 28.67
CA ALA A 446 -0.79 -35.45 29.77
C ALA A 446 0.56 -34.81 30.16
N PRO A 447 1.40 -34.29 29.25
CA PRO A 447 2.63 -33.58 29.61
C PRO A 447 2.42 -32.41 30.56
N PHE A 448 1.20 -31.84 30.55
CA PHE A 448 0.82 -30.69 31.39
C PHE A 448 -0.08 -31.06 32.57
N GLY A 449 -0.30 -32.34 32.81
CA GLY A 449 -1.16 -32.84 33.90
C GLY A 449 -2.64 -32.50 33.71
N ILE A 450 -3.10 -32.26 32.50
CA ILE A 450 -4.50 -31.93 32.19
C ILE A 450 -5.26 -33.24 31.95
N GLU A 451 -6.14 -33.59 32.86
CA GLU A 451 -6.95 -34.84 32.81
C GLU A 451 -8.33 -34.63 32.19
N CYS A 452 -8.85 -33.40 32.13
CA CYS A 452 -10.13 -33.10 31.56
C CYS A 452 -10.05 -32.89 30.04
N PRO A 453 -11.17 -33.03 29.29
CA PRO A 453 -11.18 -32.85 27.86
C PRO A 453 -10.80 -31.41 27.47
N VAL A 454 -9.98 -31.29 26.44
CA VAL A 454 -9.61 -30.02 25.81
C VAL A 454 -10.23 -29.97 24.42
N LEU A 455 -11.26 -29.14 24.23
CA LEU A 455 -11.86 -28.90 22.92
C LEU A 455 -10.99 -27.87 22.19
N ALA A 456 -10.68 -28.13 20.92
CA ALA A 456 -9.83 -27.25 20.13
C ALA A 456 -10.37 -27.09 18.71
N TRP A 457 -10.14 -25.90 18.12
CA TRP A 457 -10.47 -25.62 16.71
C TRP A 457 -9.49 -24.63 16.11
N GLY A 458 -9.34 -24.69 14.77
CA GLY A 458 -8.54 -23.74 14.00
C GLY A 458 -9.22 -23.43 12.67
N LEU A 459 -9.31 -22.13 12.33
CA LEU A 459 -10.03 -21.60 11.16
C LEU A 459 -9.10 -20.66 10.38
N GLY A 460 -9.15 -20.73 9.03
CA GLY A 460 -8.49 -19.72 8.17
C GLY A 460 -9.35 -18.46 8.04
N LEU A 461 -8.86 -17.32 8.52
CA LEU A 461 -9.59 -16.05 8.53
C LEU A 461 -9.86 -15.54 7.12
N GLU A 462 -8.84 -15.55 6.24
CA GLU A 462 -8.97 -15.02 4.88
C GLU A 462 -9.99 -15.76 4.05
N ARG A 463 -10.08 -17.08 4.20
CA ARG A 463 -11.08 -17.88 3.48
C ARG A 463 -12.50 -17.50 3.92
N LEU A 464 -12.70 -17.26 5.21
CA LEU A 464 -13.96 -16.77 5.76
C LEU A 464 -14.27 -15.34 5.29
N ALA A 465 -13.25 -14.45 5.28
CA ALA A 465 -13.36 -13.09 4.77
C ALA A 465 -13.73 -13.06 3.28
N MET A 466 -13.15 -13.94 2.46
CA MET A 466 -13.48 -14.05 1.03
C MET A 466 -14.98 -14.35 0.83
N LEU A 467 -15.52 -15.24 1.63
CA LEU A 467 -16.96 -15.58 1.57
C LEU A 467 -17.84 -14.41 2.00
N HIS A 468 -17.47 -13.75 3.08
CA HIS A 468 -18.19 -12.59 3.63
C HIS A 468 -18.19 -11.39 2.66
N LEU A 469 -17.04 -11.09 2.06
CA LEU A 469 -16.85 -9.97 1.13
C LEU A 469 -17.20 -10.33 -0.34
N GLY A 470 -17.53 -11.58 -0.64
CA GLY A 470 -17.89 -12.02 -2.00
C GLY A 470 -16.72 -12.00 -3.00
N ILE A 471 -15.48 -12.05 -2.54
CA ILE A 471 -14.29 -12.06 -3.40
C ILE A 471 -13.86 -13.48 -3.79
N LYS A 472 -13.25 -13.61 -4.97
CA LYS A 472 -12.85 -14.91 -5.54
C LYS A 472 -11.34 -15.17 -5.47
N ASP A 473 -10.56 -14.17 -5.13
CA ASP A 473 -9.11 -14.24 -5.09
C ASP A 473 -8.60 -13.66 -3.77
N ILE A 474 -7.95 -14.50 -2.97
CA ILE A 474 -7.43 -14.17 -1.64
C ILE A 474 -6.43 -13.00 -1.67
N ARG A 475 -5.73 -12.83 -2.79
CA ARG A 475 -4.72 -11.78 -2.98
C ARG A 475 -5.32 -10.37 -2.94
N MET A 476 -6.61 -10.21 -3.27
CA MET A 476 -7.31 -8.93 -3.19
C MET A 476 -7.31 -8.35 -1.76
N LEU A 477 -7.32 -9.21 -0.76
CA LEU A 477 -7.26 -8.80 0.65
C LEU A 477 -5.94 -8.07 1.03
N TYR A 478 -4.89 -8.22 0.22
CA TYR A 478 -3.54 -7.70 0.50
C TYR A 478 -3.02 -6.72 -0.54
N GLN A 479 -3.66 -6.61 -1.70
CA GLN A 479 -3.24 -5.70 -2.77
C GLN A 479 -3.54 -4.23 -2.47
N SER A 480 -4.46 -3.95 -1.53
CA SER A 480 -4.86 -2.60 -1.11
C SER A 480 -5.26 -1.70 -2.28
N ASP A 481 -5.96 -2.25 -3.28
CA ASP A 481 -6.50 -1.46 -4.38
C ASP A 481 -7.47 -0.40 -3.85
N LEU A 482 -7.20 0.88 -4.16
CA LEU A 482 -7.94 2.00 -3.59
C LEU A 482 -9.40 2.03 -4.03
N GLN A 483 -9.69 1.60 -5.26
CA GLN A 483 -11.07 1.57 -5.74
C GLN A 483 -11.86 0.47 -5.03
N TRP A 484 -11.29 -0.74 -4.93
CA TRP A 484 -11.89 -1.83 -4.20
C TRP A 484 -12.11 -1.49 -2.72
N LEU A 485 -11.12 -0.83 -2.08
CA LEU A 485 -11.24 -0.40 -0.69
C LEU A 485 -12.39 0.61 -0.50
N LYS A 486 -12.59 1.54 -1.44
CA LYS A 486 -13.70 2.51 -1.40
C LYS A 486 -15.06 1.86 -1.62
N GLU A 487 -15.15 0.81 -2.43
CA GLU A 487 -16.38 0.10 -2.75
C GLU A 487 -16.80 -0.91 -1.66
N THR A 488 -15.84 -1.35 -0.83
CA THR A 488 -16.04 -2.39 0.20
C THR A 488 -16.38 -1.81 1.60
N VAL A 489 -16.56 -0.50 1.70
CA VAL A 489 -16.86 0.22 2.98
C VAL A 489 -18.29 0.02 3.43
#